data_f445d871582baa89554a36e67f56b909
#
_entry.id   f445d871582baa89554a36e67f56b909
#
_cell.length_a   1.000
_cell.length_b   1.000
_cell.length_c   1.000
_cell.angle_alpha   90.00
_cell.angle_beta   90.00
_cell.angle_gamma   90.00
#
_symmetry.space_group_name_H-M   'P 1'
#
loop_
_entity.id
_entity.type
_entity.pdbx_description
1 polymer ?
#
loop_
_entity_poly.entity_id
_entity_poly.type
_entity_poly.pdbx_seq_one_letter_code
_entity_poly.pdbx_strand_id
1 'polypeptide(L)'
;MFNFSFDKRIVYVIIAMMVLSTITQYITNPSALFMLLVSVPGVLIAITFHEFAHGYVAYKLGDNTAKLEGRLSLNPLDHLDPIGTLMLLLAGFGWGKPVNVNPSNYTRKISMEKGEALVSLAGPLMNIILSIIFAIIYFAIYKFANVTFLSSTVGSVLMLLISATISINVGLGIFNLIPLPPLDGSKIIMPFLPYKAKQWFRNNEQIFYIIFVVIWITGIAGIIISPAINVVYTGIMKLVGNIFKI
;
A
#
# COMPACT_ATOMS: atom_id res chain seq x y z
N MET A 1 -21.65 21.72 -10.36
CA MET A 1 -20.28 21.96 -9.91
C MET A 1 -20.36 22.51 -8.49
N PHE A 2 -20.31 21.66 -7.47
CA PHE A 2 -20.32 22.13 -6.08
C PHE A 2 -18.91 22.62 -5.75
N ASN A 3 -18.70 23.94 -5.77
CA ASN A 3 -17.49 24.55 -5.21
C ASN A 3 -17.58 24.46 -3.68
N PHE A 4 -17.08 23.37 -3.10
CA PHE A 4 -16.78 23.34 -1.68
C PHE A 4 -15.51 24.18 -1.45
N SER A 5 -15.66 25.48 -1.32
CA SER A 5 -14.56 26.31 -0.80
C SER A 5 -14.57 26.14 0.72
N PHE A 6 -13.86 25.15 1.20
CA PHE A 6 -13.56 25.08 2.63
C PHE A 6 -12.76 26.33 3.02
N ASP A 7 -13.20 27.03 4.08
CA ASP A 7 -12.41 28.12 4.65
C ASP A 7 -11.03 27.55 5.03
N LYS A 8 -9.98 28.07 4.41
CA LYS A 8 -8.60 27.64 4.67
C LYS A 8 -8.24 27.65 6.15
N ARG A 9 -8.88 28.53 6.94
CA ARG A 9 -8.71 28.61 8.39
C ARG A 9 -9.18 27.33 9.10
N ILE A 10 -10.32 26.76 8.67
CA ILE A 10 -10.84 25.50 9.23
C ILE A 10 -9.86 24.36 8.93
N VAL A 11 -9.32 24.30 7.72
CA VAL A 11 -8.33 23.29 7.33
C VAL A 11 -7.07 23.40 8.19
N TYR A 12 -6.54 24.62 8.40
CA TYR A 12 -5.38 24.81 9.27
C TYR A 12 -5.64 24.44 10.73
N VAL A 13 -6.83 24.73 11.25
CA VAL A 13 -7.22 24.33 12.62
C VAL A 13 -7.27 22.81 12.74
N ILE A 14 -7.86 22.12 11.77
CA ILE A 14 -7.92 20.65 11.75
C ILE A 14 -6.50 20.06 11.73
N ILE A 15 -5.63 20.55 10.85
CA ILE A 15 -4.23 20.09 10.76
C ILE A 15 -3.52 20.34 12.09
N ALA A 16 -3.67 21.54 12.69
CA ALA A 16 -3.04 21.85 13.97
C ALA A 16 -3.53 20.92 15.10
N MET A 17 -4.82 20.62 15.16
CA MET A 17 -5.38 19.66 16.12
C MET A 17 -4.84 18.25 15.90
N MET A 18 -4.72 17.79 14.65
CA MET A 18 -4.13 16.49 14.33
C MET A 18 -2.66 16.43 14.78
N VAL A 19 -1.87 17.45 14.46
CA VAL A 19 -0.45 17.52 14.87
C VAL A 19 -0.32 17.48 16.39
N LEU A 20 -1.12 18.30 17.10
CA LEU A 20 -1.10 18.34 18.56
C LEU A 20 -1.51 17.00 19.17
N SER A 21 -2.58 16.39 18.66
CA SER A 21 -3.04 15.06 19.09
C SER A 21 -1.95 13.99 18.90
N THR A 22 -1.30 13.98 17.75
CA THR A 22 -0.23 13.02 17.42
C THR A 22 1.00 13.21 18.31
N ILE A 23 1.43 14.46 18.53
CA ILE A 23 2.53 14.77 19.45
C ILE A 23 2.19 14.32 20.87
N THR A 24 0.98 14.62 21.33
CA THR A 24 0.51 14.19 22.65
C THR A 24 0.50 12.66 22.77
N GLN A 25 0.01 11.96 21.73
CA GLN A 25 0.00 10.49 21.68
C GLN A 25 1.42 9.92 21.81
N TYR A 26 2.40 10.46 21.10
CA TYR A 26 3.77 9.95 21.15
C TYR A 26 4.49 10.26 22.46
N ILE A 27 4.16 11.40 23.09
CA ILE A 27 4.69 11.73 24.43
C ILE A 27 4.08 10.82 25.49
N THR A 28 2.77 10.59 25.46
CA THR A 28 2.07 9.79 26.46
C THR A 28 2.20 8.29 26.25
N ASN A 29 2.47 7.87 25.00
CA ASN A 29 2.64 6.47 24.61
C ASN A 29 3.90 6.27 23.74
N PRO A 30 5.09 6.19 24.34
CA PRO A 30 6.34 5.99 23.59
C PRO A 30 6.36 4.72 22.75
N SER A 31 5.59 3.68 23.12
CA SER A 31 5.47 2.47 22.31
C SER A 31 4.78 2.72 20.95
N ALA A 32 3.89 3.69 20.86
CA ALA A 32 3.28 4.07 19.59
C ALA A 32 4.32 4.68 18.63
N LEU A 33 5.21 5.55 19.13
CA LEU A 33 6.31 6.09 18.34
C LEU A 33 7.28 4.98 17.91
N PHE A 34 7.62 4.08 18.82
CA PHE A 34 8.48 2.95 18.50
C PHE A 34 7.89 2.08 17.40
N MET A 35 6.59 1.74 17.48
CA MET A 35 5.91 0.95 16.45
C MET A 35 5.84 1.69 15.12
N LEU A 36 5.65 3.02 15.13
CA LEU A 36 5.74 3.82 13.90
C LEU A 36 7.12 3.70 13.26
N LEU A 37 8.20 3.91 14.04
CA LEU A 37 9.57 3.80 13.54
C LEU A 37 9.90 2.41 13.00
N VAL A 38 9.42 1.36 13.67
CA VAL A 38 9.52 -0.04 13.22
C VAL A 38 8.77 -0.26 11.89
N SER A 39 7.67 0.43 11.66
CA SER A 39 6.89 0.28 10.43
C SER A 39 7.51 0.97 9.20
N VAL A 40 8.31 2.02 9.40
CA VAL A 40 8.85 2.86 8.31
C VAL A 40 9.59 2.04 7.23
N PRO A 41 10.55 1.15 7.56
CA PRO A 41 11.23 0.35 6.53
C PRO A 41 10.26 -0.52 5.72
N GLY A 42 9.28 -1.12 6.40
CA GLY A 42 8.25 -1.93 5.75
C GLY A 42 7.37 -1.12 4.79
N VAL A 43 6.98 0.09 5.19
CA VAL A 43 6.20 1.01 4.34
C VAL A 43 7.00 1.44 3.11
N LEU A 44 8.27 1.83 3.30
CA LEU A 44 9.14 2.23 2.20
C LEU A 44 9.32 1.11 1.18
N ILE A 45 9.59 -0.11 1.65
CA ILE A 45 9.70 -1.29 0.79
C ILE A 45 8.37 -1.55 0.07
N ALA A 46 7.26 -1.55 0.80
CA ALA A 46 5.95 -1.87 0.25
C ALA A 46 5.54 -0.91 -0.87
N ILE A 47 5.65 0.41 -0.65
CA ILE A 47 5.29 1.44 -1.64
C ILE A 47 6.26 1.40 -2.83
N THR A 48 7.55 1.34 -2.58
CA THR A 48 8.58 1.37 -3.65
C THR A 48 8.39 0.22 -4.64
N PHE A 49 8.27 -0.98 -4.14
CA PHE A 49 8.12 -2.16 -5.00
C PHE A 49 6.74 -2.24 -5.66
N HIS A 50 5.69 -1.74 -5.00
CA HIS A 50 4.36 -1.62 -5.56
C HIS A 50 4.37 -0.71 -6.80
N GLU A 51 4.86 0.52 -6.66
CA GLU A 51 4.94 1.50 -7.74
C GLU A 51 5.91 1.05 -8.85
N PHE A 52 7.05 0.48 -8.47
CA PHE A 52 7.98 -0.12 -9.43
C PHE A 52 7.30 -1.21 -10.27
N ALA A 53 6.50 -2.07 -9.67
CA ALA A 53 5.81 -3.14 -10.37
C ALA A 53 4.82 -2.61 -11.42
N HIS A 54 4.06 -1.56 -11.09
CA HIS A 54 3.20 -0.87 -12.06
C HIS A 54 4.01 -0.36 -13.26
N GLY A 55 5.05 0.43 -12.99
CA GLY A 55 5.92 0.97 -14.02
C GLY A 55 6.61 -0.12 -14.88
N TYR A 56 7.05 -1.19 -14.24
CA TYR A 56 7.73 -2.30 -14.91
C TYR A 56 6.79 -3.06 -15.85
N VAL A 57 5.57 -3.37 -15.42
CA VAL A 57 4.59 -4.05 -16.28
C VAL A 57 4.14 -3.14 -17.41
N ALA A 58 3.90 -1.85 -17.17
CA ALA A 58 3.62 -0.87 -18.21
C ALA A 58 4.74 -0.81 -19.25
N TYR A 59 6.00 -0.76 -18.80
CA TYR A 59 7.18 -0.81 -19.66
C TYR A 59 7.22 -2.08 -20.52
N LYS A 60 6.93 -3.24 -19.94
CA LYS A 60 6.86 -4.51 -20.68
C LYS A 60 5.73 -4.56 -21.70
N LEU A 61 4.66 -3.81 -21.47
CA LEU A 61 3.55 -3.65 -22.43
C LEU A 61 3.84 -2.61 -23.53
N GLY A 62 4.97 -1.90 -23.46
CA GLY A 62 5.41 -0.93 -24.48
C GLY A 62 5.36 0.54 -24.04
N ASP A 63 4.88 0.82 -22.84
CA ASP A 63 4.84 2.18 -22.30
C ASP A 63 6.16 2.57 -21.63
N ASN A 64 6.87 3.49 -22.25
CA ASN A 64 8.14 4.02 -21.72
C ASN A 64 7.96 5.20 -20.76
N THR A 65 6.75 5.63 -20.43
CA THR A 65 6.48 6.84 -19.65
C THR A 65 7.21 6.81 -18.30
N ALA A 66 6.99 5.78 -17.49
CA ALA A 66 7.64 5.63 -16.18
C ALA A 66 9.18 5.61 -16.29
N LYS A 67 9.72 4.98 -17.31
CA LYS A 67 11.18 4.92 -17.56
C LYS A 67 11.75 6.29 -17.90
N LEU A 68 11.09 7.03 -18.78
CA LEU A 68 11.52 8.39 -19.21
C LEU A 68 11.44 9.41 -18.08
N GLU A 69 10.50 9.23 -17.15
CA GLU A 69 10.36 10.05 -15.95
C GLU A 69 11.32 9.65 -14.81
N GLY A 70 12.20 8.65 -15.03
CA GLY A 70 13.11 8.14 -13.99
C GLY A 70 12.39 7.39 -12.85
N ARG A 71 11.11 7.01 -13.07
CA ARG A 71 10.25 6.38 -12.05
C ARG A 71 10.35 4.85 -12.04
N LEU A 72 11.05 4.24 -12.99
CA LEU A 72 11.37 2.82 -13.00
C LEU A 72 12.62 2.56 -12.13
N SER A 73 12.52 2.88 -10.87
CA SER A 73 13.57 2.93 -9.86
C SER A 73 13.15 2.15 -8.60
N LEU A 74 14.12 1.59 -7.89
CA LEU A 74 13.93 1.01 -6.55
C LEU A 74 14.38 1.97 -5.44
N ASN A 75 14.70 3.23 -5.76
CA ASN A 75 14.97 4.24 -4.77
C ASN A 75 13.66 4.71 -4.10
N PRO A 76 13.46 4.53 -2.80
CA PRO A 76 12.22 4.91 -2.12
C PRO A 76 11.87 6.39 -2.30
N LEU A 77 12.87 7.29 -2.37
CA LEU A 77 12.65 8.73 -2.49
C LEU A 77 11.94 9.11 -3.80
N ASP A 78 12.07 8.29 -4.83
CA ASP A 78 11.39 8.52 -6.11
C ASP A 78 9.88 8.24 -5.99
N HIS A 79 9.45 7.47 -4.99
CA HIS A 79 8.07 7.01 -4.79
C HIS A 79 7.38 7.65 -3.59
N LEU A 80 8.06 8.51 -2.83
CA LEU A 80 7.45 9.23 -1.71
C LEU A 80 6.69 10.47 -2.20
N ASP A 81 5.48 10.63 -1.68
CA ASP A 81 4.71 11.86 -1.73
C ASP A 81 4.91 12.63 -0.42
N PRO A 82 5.32 13.91 -0.45
CA PRO A 82 5.57 14.66 0.78
C PRO A 82 4.33 14.77 1.69
N ILE A 83 3.13 14.95 1.09
CA ILE A 83 1.89 15.06 1.85
C ILE A 83 1.46 13.69 2.35
N GLY A 84 1.55 12.65 1.51
CA GLY A 84 1.27 11.27 1.90
C GLY A 84 2.20 10.78 3.02
N THR A 85 3.47 11.14 2.98
CA THR A 85 4.43 10.85 4.05
C THR A 85 4.09 11.58 5.35
N LEU A 86 3.74 12.88 5.26
CA LEU A 86 3.29 13.65 6.41
C LEU A 86 2.03 13.04 7.04
N MET A 87 1.07 12.65 6.22
CA MET A 87 -0.18 12.00 6.69
C MET A 87 0.10 10.65 7.36
N LEU A 88 1.09 9.89 6.87
CA LEU A 88 1.52 8.65 7.53
C LEU A 88 2.01 8.93 8.95
N LEU A 89 2.78 9.99 9.14
CA LEU A 89 3.31 10.38 10.45
C LEU A 89 2.25 10.93 11.40
N LEU A 90 1.27 11.69 10.87
CA LEU A 90 0.26 12.38 11.67
C LEU A 90 -1.01 11.55 11.91
N ALA A 91 -1.42 10.76 10.94
CA ALA A 91 -2.69 10.04 10.95
C ALA A 91 -2.53 8.51 10.91
N GLY A 92 -1.29 8.01 10.84
CA GLY A 92 -1.01 6.59 10.75
C GLY A 92 -1.35 5.97 9.37
N PHE A 93 -1.72 6.79 8.39
CA PHE A 93 -1.90 6.38 7.01
C PHE A 93 -1.29 7.41 6.05
N GLY A 94 -0.86 6.95 4.90
CA GLY A 94 -0.28 7.82 3.87
C GLY A 94 -0.34 7.14 2.51
N TRP A 95 0.17 7.83 1.51
CA TRP A 95 0.22 7.33 0.14
C TRP A 95 1.57 7.67 -0.49
N GLY A 96 1.94 6.87 -1.49
CA GLY A 96 3.09 7.12 -2.33
C GLY A 96 2.77 8.09 -3.47
N LYS A 97 3.80 8.56 -4.14
CA LYS A 97 3.68 9.28 -5.40
C LYS A 97 3.46 8.25 -6.50
N PRO A 98 2.28 8.19 -7.14
CA PRO A 98 1.98 7.17 -8.13
C PRO A 98 2.89 7.27 -9.36
N VAL A 99 3.17 6.13 -9.98
CA VAL A 99 3.89 6.06 -11.25
C VAL A 99 2.92 6.36 -12.39
N ASN A 100 3.31 7.29 -13.26
CA ASN A 100 2.54 7.62 -14.45
C ASN A 100 2.64 6.49 -15.48
N VAL A 101 1.48 6.06 -15.99
CA VAL A 101 1.36 5.08 -17.06
C VAL A 101 0.43 5.61 -18.14
N ASN A 102 0.76 5.34 -19.41
CA ASN A 102 -0.07 5.75 -20.54
C ASN A 102 -0.56 4.52 -21.33
N PRO A 103 -1.81 4.09 -21.13
CA PRO A 103 -2.35 2.92 -21.82
C PRO A 103 -2.35 3.02 -23.36
N SER A 104 -2.29 4.24 -23.91
CA SER A 104 -2.22 4.45 -25.36
C SER A 104 -0.90 3.98 -25.97
N ASN A 105 0.14 3.83 -25.16
CA ASN A 105 1.45 3.35 -25.58
C ASN A 105 1.57 1.82 -25.56
N TYR A 106 0.56 1.09 -25.05
CA TYR A 106 0.62 -0.37 -25.01
C TYR A 106 0.64 -0.95 -26.41
N THR A 107 1.36 -2.06 -26.56
CA THR A 107 1.42 -2.77 -27.82
C THR A 107 0.04 -3.21 -28.27
N ARG A 108 -0.25 -3.17 -29.59
CA ARG A 108 -1.55 -3.54 -30.16
C ARG A 108 -1.98 -4.99 -29.93
N LYS A 109 -1.12 -5.80 -29.31
CA LYS A 109 -1.42 -7.20 -28.96
C LYS A 109 -2.38 -7.31 -27.77
N ILE A 110 -2.56 -6.23 -27.00
CA ILE A 110 -3.44 -6.18 -25.83
C ILE A 110 -4.34 -4.94 -25.93
N SER A 111 -5.60 -5.05 -25.51
CA SER A 111 -6.45 -3.86 -25.39
C SER A 111 -5.99 -2.97 -24.23
N MET A 112 -6.22 -1.65 -24.36
CA MET A 112 -5.85 -0.68 -23.30
C MET A 112 -6.41 -1.08 -21.94
N GLU A 113 -7.71 -1.47 -21.86
CA GLU A 113 -8.34 -1.88 -20.60
C GLU A 113 -7.71 -3.13 -19.99
N LYS A 114 -7.37 -4.13 -20.79
CA LYS A 114 -6.68 -5.34 -20.28
C LYS A 114 -5.26 -5.03 -19.85
N GLY A 115 -4.56 -4.19 -20.60
CA GLY A 115 -3.22 -3.73 -20.24
C GLY A 115 -3.23 -2.95 -18.92
N GLU A 116 -4.19 -2.03 -18.76
CA GLU A 116 -4.37 -1.27 -17.54
C GLU A 116 -4.69 -2.16 -16.33
N ALA A 117 -5.54 -3.18 -16.51
CA ALA A 117 -5.84 -4.16 -15.47
C ALA A 117 -4.60 -4.98 -15.06
N LEU A 118 -3.75 -5.39 -16.02
CA LEU A 118 -2.50 -6.10 -15.72
C LEU A 118 -1.50 -5.19 -14.99
N VAL A 119 -1.38 -3.95 -15.41
CA VAL A 119 -0.55 -2.95 -14.73
C VAL A 119 -1.04 -2.75 -13.30
N SER A 120 -2.34 -2.53 -13.11
CA SER A 120 -2.92 -2.33 -11.79
C SER A 120 -2.83 -3.56 -10.88
N LEU A 121 -2.87 -4.77 -11.44
CA LEU A 121 -2.67 -6.00 -10.65
C LEU A 121 -1.22 -6.17 -10.19
N ALA A 122 -0.26 -5.60 -10.92
CA ALA A 122 1.17 -5.82 -10.66
C ALA A 122 1.60 -5.30 -9.27
N GLY A 123 1.12 -4.13 -8.83
CA GLY A 123 1.42 -3.56 -7.53
C GLY A 123 0.98 -4.46 -6.37
N PRO A 124 -0.33 -4.76 -6.26
CA PRO A 124 -0.84 -5.65 -5.22
C PRO A 124 -0.17 -7.04 -5.21
N LEU A 125 0.06 -7.62 -6.39
CA LEU A 125 0.73 -8.91 -6.50
C LEU A 125 2.18 -8.85 -6.00
N MET A 126 2.90 -7.77 -6.31
CA MET A 126 4.26 -7.58 -5.81
C MET A 126 4.30 -7.51 -4.29
N ASN A 127 3.34 -6.84 -3.65
CA ASN A 127 3.25 -6.80 -2.20
C ASN A 127 3.01 -8.21 -1.59
N ILE A 128 2.17 -9.02 -2.20
CA ILE A 128 1.97 -10.41 -1.73
C ILE A 128 3.27 -11.23 -1.90
N ILE A 129 3.97 -11.08 -3.01
CA ILE A 129 5.27 -11.74 -3.24
C ILE A 129 6.28 -11.32 -2.17
N LEU A 130 6.39 -10.03 -1.87
CA LEU A 130 7.26 -9.51 -0.82
C LEU A 130 6.89 -10.08 0.56
N SER A 131 5.60 -10.19 0.87
CA SER A 131 5.14 -10.79 2.12
C SER A 131 5.66 -12.23 2.27
N ILE A 132 5.62 -13.02 1.20
CA ILE A 132 6.14 -14.39 1.19
C ILE A 132 7.66 -14.39 1.37
N ILE A 133 8.38 -13.53 0.65
CA ILE A 133 9.85 -13.41 0.78
C ILE A 133 10.24 -13.06 2.21
N PHE A 134 9.60 -12.05 2.82
CA PHE A 134 9.90 -11.66 4.18
C PHE A 134 9.45 -12.72 5.21
N ALA A 135 8.39 -13.48 4.96
CA ALA A 135 8.02 -14.62 5.79
C ALA A 135 9.09 -15.73 5.74
N ILE A 136 9.67 -16.01 4.56
CA ILE A 136 10.78 -16.95 4.43
C ILE A 136 11.99 -16.46 5.25
N ILE A 137 12.34 -15.18 5.14
CA ILE A 137 13.43 -14.58 5.92
C ILE A 137 13.14 -14.69 7.42
N TYR A 138 11.91 -14.38 7.84
CA TYR A 138 11.46 -14.48 9.24
C TYR A 138 11.68 -15.88 9.82
N PHE A 139 11.16 -16.91 9.15
CA PHE A 139 11.27 -18.29 9.61
C PHE A 139 12.70 -18.84 9.48
N ALA A 140 13.47 -18.38 8.49
CA ALA A 140 14.89 -18.75 8.38
C ALA A 140 15.68 -18.22 9.59
N ILE A 141 15.51 -16.96 9.96
CA ILE A 141 16.15 -16.39 11.15
C ILE A 141 15.66 -17.12 12.40
N TYR A 142 14.35 -17.30 12.56
CA TYR A 142 13.78 -17.97 13.72
C TYR A 142 14.33 -19.39 13.92
N LYS A 143 14.54 -20.13 12.83
CA LYS A 143 15.03 -21.52 12.86
C LYS A 143 16.53 -21.64 13.07
N PHE A 144 17.32 -20.78 12.44
CA PHE A 144 18.77 -20.96 12.36
C PHE A 144 19.56 -20.03 13.28
N ALA A 145 18.97 -18.95 13.79
CA ALA A 145 19.62 -18.08 14.76
C ALA A 145 19.63 -18.77 16.15
N ASN A 146 20.66 -18.46 16.94
CA ASN A 146 20.73 -18.97 18.31
C ASN A 146 19.72 -18.25 19.24
N VAL A 147 19.32 -18.92 20.31
CA VAL A 147 18.34 -18.41 21.28
C VAL A 147 18.81 -17.10 21.92
N THR A 148 20.10 -16.97 22.18
CA THR A 148 20.69 -15.74 22.76
C THR A 148 20.49 -14.53 21.85
N PHE A 149 20.66 -14.70 20.54
CA PHE A 149 20.37 -13.64 19.58
C PHE A 149 18.88 -13.31 19.55
N LEU A 150 18.01 -14.32 19.45
CA LEU A 150 16.57 -14.11 19.36
C LEU A 150 16.01 -13.40 20.60
N SER A 151 16.55 -13.68 21.78
CA SER A 151 16.15 -13.03 23.05
C SER A 151 16.86 -11.69 23.30
N SER A 152 17.85 -11.32 22.49
CA SER A 152 18.48 -10.01 22.58
C SER A 152 17.56 -8.89 22.07
N THR A 153 17.80 -7.65 22.51
CA THR A 153 17.07 -6.47 22.02
C THR A 153 17.19 -6.34 20.50
N VAL A 154 18.38 -6.58 19.94
CA VAL A 154 18.63 -6.50 18.49
C VAL A 154 17.83 -7.56 17.74
N GLY A 155 17.87 -8.81 18.20
CA GLY A 155 17.10 -9.90 17.59
C GLY A 155 15.59 -9.66 17.63
N SER A 156 15.08 -9.24 18.79
CA SER A 156 13.65 -8.93 18.98
C SER A 156 13.20 -7.78 18.07
N VAL A 157 13.97 -6.70 17.97
CA VAL A 157 13.65 -5.56 17.07
C VAL A 157 13.71 -5.99 15.61
N LEU A 158 14.70 -6.78 15.20
CA LEU A 158 14.80 -7.30 13.83
C LEU A 158 13.58 -8.16 13.47
N MET A 159 13.20 -9.09 14.35
CA MET A 159 12.03 -9.95 14.13
C MET A 159 10.74 -9.12 14.04
N LEU A 160 10.62 -8.07 14.86
CA LEU A 160 9.49 -7.15 14.83
C LEU A 160 9.45 -6.36 13.52
N LEU A 161 10.58 -5.82 13.03
CA LEU A 161 10.71 -5.13 11.74
C LEU A 161 10.26 -6.02 10.59
N ILE A 162 10.73 -7.27 10.55
CA ILE A 162 10.37 -8.22 9.48
C ILE A 162 8.87 -8.54 9.56
N SER A 163 8.35 -8.82 10.75
CA SER A 163 6.92 -9.10 10.96
C SER A 163 6.04 -7.91 10.54
N ALA A 164 6.42 -6.69 10.91
CA ALA A 164 5.75 -5.47 10.47
C ALA A 164 5.77 -5.33 8.94
N THR A 165 6.93 -5.61 8.31
CA THR A 165 7.06 -5.56 6.84
C THR A 165 6.13 -6.57 6.15
N ILE A 166 6.00 -7.79 6.68
CA ILE A 166 5.04 -8.79 6.17
C ILE A 166 3.62 -8.24 6.25
N SER A 167 3.22 -7.76 7.44
CA SER A 167 1.86 -7.27 7.69
C SER A 167 1.51 -6.07 6.80
N ILE A 168 2.43 -5.12 6.64
CA ILE A 168 2.24 -3.93 5.81
C ILE A 168 2.07 -4.32 4.33
N ASN A 169 2.90 -5.24 3.84
CA ASN A 169 2.81 -5.69 2.46
C ASN A 169 1.51 -6.45 2.20
N VAL A 170 1.08 -7.36 3.08
CA VAL A 170 -0.24 -8.01 2.98
C VAL A 170 -1.34 -6.96 3.00
N GLY A 171 -1.28 -6.02 3.95
CA GLY A 171 -2.26 -4.95 4.09
C GLY A 171 -2.39 -4.11 2.83
N LEU A 172 -1.27 -3.60 2.30
CA LEU A 172 -1.26 -2.76 1.09
C LEU A 172 -1.73 -3.54 -0.15
N GLY A 173 -1.32 -4.81 -0.29
CA GLY A 173 -1.75 -5.67 -1.38
C GLY A 173 -3.26 -5.92 -1.37
N ILE A 174 -3.82 -6.35 -0.24
CA ILE A 174 -5.26 -6.61 -0.10
C ILE A 174 -6.08 -5.32 -0.23
N PHE A 175 -5.62 -4.22 0.37
CA PHE A 175 -6.28 -2.92 0.27
C PHE A 175 -6.42 -2.46 -1.18
N ASN A 176 -5.35 -2.54 -1.97
CA ASN A 176 -5.37 -2.13 -3.37
C ASN A 176 -6.15 -3.08 -4.28
N LEU A 177 -6.49 -4.29 -3.86
CA LEU A 177 -7.38 -5.19 -4.60
C LEU A 177 -8.87 -4.85 -4.46
N ILE A 178 -9.25 -3.93 -3.58
CA ILE A 178 -10.64 -3.50 -3.42
C ILE A 178 -11.10 -2.80 -4.69
N PRO A 179 -12.27 -3.20 -5.27
CA PRO A 179 -12.75 -2.64 -6.53
C PRO A 179 -13.40 -1.26 -6.36
N LEU A 180 -12.72 -0.35 -5.69
CA LEU A 180 -13.19 1.01 -5.40
C LEU A 180 -12.15 2.05 -5.84
N PRO A 181 -12.48 3.02 -6.72
CA PRO A 181 -11.59 4.14 -6.98
C PRO A 181 -11.23 4.91 -5.70
N PRO A 182 -9.97 5.34 -5.51
CA PRO A 182 -8.87 5.36 -6.48
C PRO A 182 -7.97 4.10 -6.52
N LEU A 183 -8.36 3.01 -5.87
CA LEU A 183 -7.54 1.82 -5.71
C LEU A 183 -7.40 1.02 -7.02
N ASP A 184 -6.33 0.26 -7.14
CA ASP A 184 -5.99 -0.56 -8.31
C ASP A 184 -7.09 -1.56 -8.67
N GLY A 185 -7.75 -2.13 -7.67
CA GLY A 185 -8.85 -3.08 -7.84
C GLY A 185 -9.97 -2.55 -8.72
N SER A 186 -10.20 -1.22 -8.72
CA SER A 186 -11.18 -0.61 -9.60
C SER A 186 -10.82 -0.78 -11.09
N LYS A 187 -9.55 -0.66 -11.43
CA LYS A 187 -9.04 -0.84 -12.80
C LYS A 187 -8.94 -2.31 -13.18
N ILE A 188 -8.65 -3.18 -12.21
CA ILE A 188 -8.57 -4.64 -12.42
C ILE A 188 -9.91 -5.20 -12.89
N ILE A 189 -11.04 -4.73 -12.32
CA ILE A 189 -12.36 -5.24 -12.67
C ILE A 189 -12.90 -4.68 -13.98
N MET A 190 -12.41 -3.52 -14.47
CA MET A 190 -12.95 -2.83 -15.65
C MET A 190 -13.13 -3.72 -16.88
N PRO A 191 -12.17 -4.56 -17.30
CA PRO A 191 -12.36 -5.41 -18.49
C PRO A 191 -13.54 -6.37 -18.41
N PHE A 192 -13.94 -6.75 -17.18
CA PHE A 192 -15.00 -7.73 -16.92
C PHE A 192 -16.38 -7.11 -16.79
N LEU A 193 -16.48 -5.78 -16.71
CA LEU A 193 -17.75 -5.08 -16.55
C LEU A 193 -18.45 -4.88 -17.91
N PRO A 194 -19.79 -4.95 -17.96
CA PRO A 194 -20.55 -4.55 -19.14
C PRO A 194 -20.42 -3.03 -19.37
N TYR A 195 -20.57 -2.61 -20.64
CA TYR A 195 -20.35 -1.21 -21.05
C TYR A 195 -21.12 -0.18 -20.20
N LYS A 196 -22.38 -0.45 -19.86
CA LYS A 196 -23.19 0.44 -19.02
C LYS A 196 -22.60 0.62 -17.62
N ALA A 197 -22.07 -0.45 -17.02
CA ALA A 197 -21.42 -0.38 -15.71
C ALA A 197 -20.12 0.42 -15.79
N LYS A 198 -19.30 0.23 -16.84
CA LYS A 198 -18.07 1.02 -17.05
C LYS A 198 -18.37 2.51 -17.15
N GLN A 199 -19.38 2.88 -17.94
CA GLN A 199 -19.80 4.27 -18.03
C GLN A 199 -20.27 4.84 -16.69
N TRP A 200 -21.06 4.05 -15.96
CA TRP A 200 -21.54 4.47 -14.65
C TRP A 200 -20.38 4.70 -13.67
N PHE A 201 -19.38 3.80 -13.63
CA PHE A 201 -18.17 3.97 -12.82
C PHE A 201 -17.43 5.27 -13.18
N ARG A 202 -17.17 5.50 -14.47
CA ARG A 202 -16.46 6.71 -14.95
C ARG A 202 -17.23 8.00 -14.65
N ASN A 203 -18.55 7.99 -14.83
CA ASN A 203 -19.38 9.18 -14.60
C ASN A 203 -19.53 9.51 -13.10
N ASN A 204 -19.32 8.56 -12.21
CA ASN A 204 -19.50 8.70 -10.78
C ASN A 204 -18.17 8.61 -9.99
N GLU A 205 -17.03 8.76 -10.63
CA GLU A 205 -15.72 8.64 -10.01
C GLU A 205 -15.58 9.53 -8.78
N GLN A 206 -16.09 10.78 -8.82
CA GLN A 206 -16.08 11.70 -7.68
C GLN A 206 -16.85 11.15 -6.46
N ILE A 207 -17.97 10.47 -6.70
CA ILE A 207 -18.76 9.85 -5.63
C ILE A 207 -17.96 8.75 -4.96
N PHE A 208 -17.24 7.94 -5.73
CA PHE A 208 -16.38 6.89 -5.19
C PHE A 208 -15.23 7.46 -4.36
N TYR A 209 -14.62 8.57 -4.78
CA TYR A 209 -13.62 9.26 -3.96
C TYR A 209 -14.21 9.72 -2.62
N ILE A 210 -15.41 10.28 -2.62
CA ILE A 210 -16.09 10.69 -1.37
C ILE A 210 -16.37 9.47 -0.49
N ILE A 211 -16.92 8.40 -1.06
CA ILE A 211 -17.18 7.14 -0.34
C ILE A 211 -15.87 6.61 0.26
N PHE A 212 -14.78 6.57 -0.53
CA PHE A 212 -13.47 6.15 -0.06
C PHE A 212 -13.00 6.94 1.15
N VAL A 213 -13.07 8.28 1.08
CA VAL A 213 -12.66 9.17 2.17
C VAL A 213 -13.52 8.95 3.42
N VAL A 214 -14.85 8.82 3.25
CA VAL A 214 -15.77 8.57 4.37
C VAL A 214 -15.48 7.24 5.04
N ILE A 215 -15.34 6.15 4.27
CA ILE A 215 -15.02 4.81 4.78
C ILE A 215 -13.68 4.83 5.54
N TRP A 216 -12.72 5.63 5.06
CA TRP A 216 -11.43 5.78 5.70
C TRP A 216 -11.50 6.55 7.02
N ILE A 217 -12.11 7.75 7.03
CA ILE A 217 -12.22 8.59 8.22
C ILE A 217 -13.03 7.92 9.33
N THR A 218 -14.06 7.15 8.97
CA THR A 218 -14.92 6.44 9.94
C THR A 218 -14.26 5.17 10.51
N GLY A 219 -13.10 4.73 9.96
CA GLY A 219 -12.44 3.49 10.36
C GLY A 219 -13.15 2.21 9.89
N ILE A 220 -14.27 2.33 9.16
CA ILE A 220 -15.01 1.18 8.60
C ILE A 220 -14.12 0.35 7.69
N ALA A 221 -13.19 1.00 6.96
CA ALA A 221 -12.19 0.31 6.13
C ALA A 221 -11.48 -0.79 6.94
N GLY A 222 -10.99 -0.48 8.14
CA GLY A 222 -10.32 -1.46 9.00
C GLY A 222 -11.22 -2.65 9.33
N ILE A 223 -12.47 -2.42 9.69
CA ILE A 223 -13.42 -3.48 10.05
C ILE A 223 -13.69 -4.44 8.88
N ILE A 224 -13.86 -3.88 7.68
CA ILE A 224 -14.17 -4.68 6.48
C ILE A 224 -12.92 -5.44 5.97
N ILE A 225 -11.75 -4.80 6.00
CA ILE A 225 -10.54 -5.31 5.34
C ILE A 225 -9.71 -6.21 6.26
N SER A 226 -9.71 -5.93 7.58
CA SER A 226 -8.91 -6.70 8.55
C SER A 226 -9.15 -8.21 8.50
N PRO A 227 -10.38 -8.74 8.34
CA PRO A 227 -10.56 -10.18 8.21
C PRO A 227 -9.82 -10.78 6.99
N ALA A 228 -9.89 -10.11 5.85
CA ALA A 228 -9.20 -10.55 4.63
C ALA A 228 -7.66 -10.49 4.80
N ILE A 229 -7.15 -9.41 5.39
CA ILE A 229 -5.73 -9.27 5.72
C ILE A 229 -5.29 -10.42 6.64
N ASN A 230 -6.05 -10.68 7.72
CA ASN A 230 -5.72 -11.73 8.69
C ASN A 230 -5.71 -13.13 8.06
N VAL A 231 -6.67 -13.43 7.18
CA VAL A 231 -6.72 -14.72 6.46
C VAL A 231 -5.47 -14.89 5.59
N VAL A 232 -5.11 -13.87 4.80
CA VAL A 232 -3.94 -13.94 3.90
C VAL A 232 -2.65 -13.96 4.70
N TYR A 233 -2.50 -13.11 5.71
CA TYR A 233 -1.33 -13.09 6.59
C TYR A 233 -1.12 -14.45 7.29
N THR A 234 -2.16 -14.97 7.92
CA THR A 234 -2.10 -16.28 8.59
C THR A 234 -1.83 -17.41 7.61
N GLY A 235 -2.42 -17.34 6.42
CA GLY A 235 -2.18 -18.30 5.34
C GLY A 235 -0.71 -18.34 4.90
N ILE A 236 -0.11 -17.16 4.67
CA ILE A 236 1.32 -17.04 4.33
C ILE A 236 2.19 -17.58 5.46
N MET A 237 1.93 -17.15 6.70
CA MET A 237 2.74 -17.57 7.85
C MET A 237 2.65 -19.09 8.08
N LYS A 238 1.46 -19.69 7.97
CA LYS A 238 1.29 -21.14 8.05
C LYS A 238 1.99 -21.87 6.90
N LEU A 239 1.81 -21.40 5.67
CA LEU A 239 2.44 -22.04 4.49
C LEU A 239 3.95 -22.08 4.63
N VAL A 240 4.55 -20.92 4.95
CA VAL A 240 6.00 -20.82 5.06
C VAL A 240 6.51 -21.52 6.32
N GLY A 241 5.80 -21.39 7.47
CA GLY A 241 6.15 -22.11 8.71
C GLY A 241 6.20 -23.62 8.52
N ASN A 242 5.22 -24.20 7.80
CA ASN A 242 5.21 -25.63 7.45
C ASN A 242 6.44 -26.04 6.61
N ILE A 243 6.91 -25.21 5.70
CA ILE A 243 8.15 -25.46 4.92
C ILE A 243 9.35 -25.60 5.87
N PHE A 244 9.40 -24.74 6.88
CA PHE A 244 10.45 -24.78 7.90
C PHE A 244 10.21 -25.83 9.01
N LYS A 245 9.07 -26.53 9.02
CA LYS A 245 8.64 -27.47 10.06
C LYS A 245 8.58 -26.81 11.46
N ILE A 246 7.97 -25.66 11.50
CA ILE A 246 7.72 -24.83 12.70
C ILE A 246 6.24 -24.59 12.87
#